data_a5a77c039340b666bec07f8ae8e675e0
#
_entry.id   a5a77c039340b666bec07f8ae8e675e0
#
_cell.length_a   1.000
_cell.length_b   1.000
_cell.length_c   1.000
_cell.angle_alpha   90.00
_cell.angle_beta   90.00
_cell.angle_gamma   90.00
#
_symmetry.space_group_name_H-M   'P 1'
#
loop_
_entity.id
_entity.type
_entity.pdbx_description
1 polymer ?
#
loop_
_entity_poly.entity_id
_entity_poly.type
_entity_poly.pdbx_seq_one_letter_code
_entity_poly.pdbx_strand_id
1 'polypeptide(L)'
;MSPLIVPFTINNGNINNLILEDTEHIDTIAEATATQKHYTTEFSQQKLNEIHSHLWSAGKKDNINALHHQKVLCREVILSERSDLHLVWFDRIIYVKPLPICLLDHNFIDAIVLPDADLYSNIFGFLYSYTMLIQHTSDLSLAHELGLIHKKIEWKSWKEFRTTFHNNILSNRVPRTLMNKRFEYGELRLTRLNYIYRFSFRGLKYFTTHREYTTYLQEYTAAGITLFAFVTVALTAMQVVVGLNEVSQALIETSYWFSIVVLFVVAIFSVAVSLIFIILFLVNATLAIKNLFSYSWGNI
;
A
#
# COMPACT_ATOMS: atom_id res chain seq x y z
N MET A 1 33.27 3.39 -9.14
CA MET A 1 31.99 3.05 -8.48
C MET A 1 32.27 1.91 -7.52
N SER A 2 32.18 2.12 -6.21
CA SER A 2 32.38 1.04 -5.25
C SER A 2 31.19 0.09 -5.34
N PRO A 3 31.41 -1.22 -5.56
CA PRO A 3 30.35 -2.19 -5.63
C PRO A 3 29.59 -2.19 -4.31
N LEU A 4 28.28 -2.26 -4.38
CA LEU A 4 27.46 -2.54 -3.21
C LEU A 4 27.95 -3.88 -2.67
N ILE A 5 28.53 -3.87 -1.49
CA ILE A 5 28.88 -5.11 -0.83
C ILE A 5 27.55 -5.68 -0.32
N VAL A 6 26.89 -6.44 -1.18
CA VAL A 6 25.90 -7.40 -0.71
C VAL A 6 26.75 -8.51 -0.06
N PRO A 7 26.66 -8.67 1.25
CA PRO A 7 27.64 -9.46 1.99
C PRO A 7 27.41 -10.94 1.95
N PHE A 8 26.61 -11.46 1.05
CA PHE A 8 26.51 -12.89 0.86
C PHE A 8 27.46 -13.35 -0.23
N THR A 9 28.73 -13.52 0.14
CA THR A 9 29.50 -14.60 -0.47
C THR A 9 29.00 -15.86 0.21
N ILE A 10 27.97 -16.48 -0.36
CA ILE A 10 27.49 -17.76 0.13
C ILE A 10 28.53 -18.81 -0.33
N ASN A 11 29.61 -18.88 0.43
CA ASN A 11 30.70 -19.83 0.25
C ASN A 11 30.36 -21.22 0.83
N ASN A 12 29.10 -21.61 0.84
CA ASN A 12 28.71 -22.97 1.23
C ASN A 12 27.78 -23.54 0.18
N GLY A 13 28.29 -24.55 -0.53
CA GLY A 13 27.69 -25.28 -1.65
C GLY A 13 26.23 -25.78 -1.51
N ASN A 14 25.55 -25.43 -0.44
CA ASN A 14 24.17 -25.81 -0.18
C ASN A 14 23.13 -24.76 -0.63
N ILE A 15 23.53 -23.49 -0.84
CA ILE A 15 22.59 -22.46 -1.28
C ILE A 15 22.68 -22.25 -2.80
N ASN A 16 23.84 -22.51 -3.40
CA ASN A 16 23.98 -22.50 -4.86
C ASN A 16 22.99 -23.46 -5.54
N ASN A 17 22.71 -24.63 -4.92
CA ASN A 17 21.73 -25.60 -5.45
C ASN A 17 20.28 -25.12 -5.32
N LEU A 18 19.98 -24.16 -4.43
CA LEU A 18 18.65 -23.59 -4.24
C LEU A 18 18.37 -22.41 -5.16
N ILE A 19 19.42 -21.65 -5.47
CA ILE A 19 19.34 -20.56 -6.45
C ILE A 19 19.13 -21.13 -7.83
N LEU A 20 19.70 -22.31 -8.11
CA LEU A 20 19.53 -23.05 -9.36
C LEU A 20 18.14 -23.68 -9.54
N GLU A 21 17.39 -23.90 -8.44
CA GLU A 21 16.00 -24.39 -8.51
C GLU A 21 14.99 -23.27 -8.82
N ASP A 22 15.28 -22.04 -8.38
CA ASP A 22 14.41 -20.85 -8.60
C ASP A 22 14.86 -19.97 -9.77
N THR A 23 16.14 -20.02 -10.17
CA THR A 23 16.66 -19.33 -11.35
C THR A 23 17.09 -20.36 -12.37
N GLU A 24 16.41 -20.42 -13.51
CA GLU A 24 16.92 -21.12 -14.70
C GLU A 24 18.35 -20.63 -14.97
N HIS A 25 19.24 -21.57 -15.26
CA HIS A 25 20.65 -21.30 -15.54
C HIS A 25 20.74 -20.24 -16.66
N ILE A 26 21.22 -19.03 -16.33
CA ILE A 26 21.34 -17.93 -17.31
C ILE A 26 22.57 -18.21 -18.17
N ASP A 27 22.39 -18.98 -19.24
CA ASP A 27 23.48 -19.40 -20.11
C ASP A 27 23.74 -18.40 -21.25
N THR A 28 22.83 -17.46 -21.52
CA THR A 28 22.95 -16.52 -22.63
C THR A 28 22.69 -15.07 -22.21
N ILE A 29 23.30 -14.11 -22.95
CA ILE A 29 23.07 -12.65 -22.76
C ILE A 29 21.59 -12.29 -22.98
N ALA A 30 20.88 -13.00 -23.86
CA ALA A 30 19.46 -12.82 -24.10
C ALA A 30 18.61 -13.18 -22.88
N GLU A 31 18.92 -14.27 -22.17
CA GLU A 31 18.27 -14.70 -20.95
C GLU A 31 18.55 -13.73 -19.79
N ALA A 32 19.80 -13.26 -19.67
CA ALA A 32 20.15 -12.23 -18.70
C ALA A 32 19.33 -10.94 -18.90
N THR A 33 19.17 -10.51 -20.15
CA THR A 33 18.37 -9.32 -20.50
C THR A 33 16.88 -9.53 -20.23
N ALA A 34 16.34 -10.71 -20.53
CA ALA A 34 14.95 -11.07 -20.26
C ALA A 34 14.68 -11.11 -18.76
N THR A 35 15.57 -11.75 -17.99
CA THR A 35 15.54 -11.82 -16.55
C THR A 35 15.61 -10.42 -15.91
N GLN A 36 16.54 -9.58 -16.36
CA GLN A 36 16.65 -8.19 -15.90
C GLN A 36 15.36 -7.41 -16.13
N LYS A 37 14.77 -7.49 -17.33
CA LYS A 37 13.51 -6.83 -17.66
C LYS A 37 12.35 -7.33 -16.80
N HIS A 38 12.31 -8.62 -16.50
CA HIS A 38 11.32 -9.22 -15.59
C HIS A 38 11.41 -8.59 -14.20
N TYR A 39 12.60 -8.58 -13.59
CA TYR A 39 12.81 -8.01 -12.25
C TYR A 39 12.61 -6.48 -12.23
N THR A 40 12.96 -5.75 -13.27
CA THR A 40 12.69 -4.30 -13.38
C THR A 40 11.19 -4.02 -13.34
N THR A 41 10.38 -4.85 -14.02
CA THR A 41 8.92 -4.74 -13.98
C THR A 41 8.37 -5.16 -12.62
N GLU A 42 8.85 -6.26 -12.08
CA GLU A 42 8.39 -6.85 -10.82
C GLU A 42 8.67 -5.95 -9.61
N PHE A 43 9.85 -5.30 -9.56
CA PHE A 43 10.24 -4.39 -8.48
C PHE A 43 9.97 -2.92 -8.77
N SER A 44 9.22 -2.60 -9.83
CA SER A 44 8.89 -1.23 -10.19
C SER A 44 8.12 -0.51 -9.09
N GLN A 45 8.61 0.67 -8.71
CA GLN A 45 7.97 1.59 -7.77
C GLN A 45 7.37 2.82 -8.46
N GLN A 46 7.19 2.76 -9.77
CA GLN A 46 6.78 3.91 -10.59
C GLN A 46 5.54 4.61 -10.04
N LYS A 47 4.49 3.85 -9.71
CA LYS A 47 3.23 4.40 -9.18
C LYS A 47 3.41 5.22 -7.90
N LEU A 48 4.29 4.80 -7.00
CA LEU A 48 4.57 5.48 -5.74
C LEU A 48 5.53 6.64 -5.93
N ASN A 49 6.50 6.50 -6.85
CA ASN A 49 7.42 7.57 -7.20
C ASN A 49 6.72 8.77 -7.83
N GLU A 50 5.68 8.53 -8.62
CA GLU A 50 4.88 9.58 -9.26
C GLU A 50 4.11 10.46 -8.25
N ILE A 51 3.76 9.91 -7.10
CA ILE A 51 3.06 10.61 -6.01
C ILE A 51 3.96 10.90 -4.80
N HIS A 52 5.29 10.74 -4.97
CA HIS A 52 6.26 10.84 -3.88
C HIS A 52 6.13 12.13 -3.06
N SER A 53 5.90 13.28 -3.73
CA SER A 53 5.70 14.58 -3.07
C SER A 53 4.55 14.61 -2.04
N HIS A 54 3.61 13.67 -2.13
CA HIS A 54 2.45 13.58 -1.25
C HIS A 54 2.53 12.41 -0.26
N LEU A 55 3.54 11.52 -0.35
CA LEU A 55 3.68 10.34 0.52
C LEU A 55 3.85 10.68 2.00
N TRP A 56 4.32 11.90 2.32
CA TRP A 56 4.39 12.39 3.71
C TRP A 56 3.04 12.34 4.45
N SER A 57 1.93 12.45 3.72
CA SER A 57 0.59 12.34 4.30
C SER A 57 0.16 10.88 4.51
N ALA A 58 0.72 9.93 3.76
CA ALA A 58 0.38 8.51 3.83
C ALA A 58 1.27 7.71 4.78
N GLY A 59 2.49 8.17 5.05
CA GLY A 59 3.45 7.48 5.93
C GLY A 59 4.46 8.43 6.55
N LYS A 60 5.22 7.92 7.52
CA LYS A 60 6.33 8.64 8.15
C LYS A 60 7.65 8.18 7.54
N LYS A 61 8.65 9.06 7.48
CA LYS A 61 10.00 8.70 7.08
C LYS A 61 10.58 7.65 8.03
N ASP A 62 11.27 6.68 7.48
CA ASP A 62 11.98 5.59 8.19
C ASP A 62 11.11 4.77 9.16
N ASN A 63 9.80 4.85 9.09
CA ASN A 63 8.90 4.17 10.02
C ASN A 63 8.55 2.77 9.49
N ILE A 64 9.46 1.82 9.67
CA ILE A 64 9.24 0.40 9.39
C ILE A 64 9.29 -0.35 10.72
N ASN A 65 8.15 -0.91 11.12
CA ASN A 65 8.07 -1.71 12.33
C ASN A 65 8.52 -3.15 12.07
N ALA A 66 9.28 -3.72 13.00
CA ALA A 66 9.70 -5.11 12.94
C ALA A 66 8.48 -6.07 12.99
N LEU A 67 8.64 -7.31 12.51
CA LEU A 67 7.54 -8.27 12.40
C LEU A 67 6.86 -8.57 13.75
N HIS A 68 7.64 -8.70 14.84
CA HIS A 68 7.06 -8.88 16.16
C HIS A 68 6.18 -7.67 16.58
N HIS A 69 6.56 -6.46 16.17
CA HIS A 69 5.78 -5.25 16.46
C HIS A 69 4.48 -5.21 15.63
N GLN A 70 4.46 -5.77 14.41
CA GLN A 70 3.21 -5.90 13.64
C GLN A 70 2.19 -6.77 14.41
N LYS A 71 2.63 -7.83 15.09
CA LYS A 71 1.76 -8.63 15.99
C LYS A 71 1.24 -7.80 17.17
N VAL A 72 2.07 -6.95 17.79
CA VAL A 72 1.63 -6.03 18.85
C VAL A 72 0.57 -5.05 18.36
N LEU A 73 0.71 -4.59 17.11
CA LEU A 73 -0.28 -3.72 16.45
C LEU A 73 -1.53 -4.49 15.99
N CYS A 74 -1.65 -5.79 16.30
CA CYS A 74 -2.73 -6.67 15.86
C CYS A 74 -2.90 -6.67 14.33
N ARG A 75 -1.80 -6.57 13.57
CA ARG A 75 -1.82 -6.61 12.12
C ARG A 75 -1.48 -8.00 11.61
N GLU A 76 -2.30 -8.48 10.72
CA GLU A 76 -2.07 -9.68 9.93
C GLU A 76 -1.15 -9.34 8.74
N VAL A 77 -0.08 -10.11 8.57
CA VAL A 77 0.83 -9.95 7.44
C VAL A 77 0.31 -10.80 6.29
N ILE A 78 -0.05 -10.16 5.18
CA ILE A 78 -0.50 -10.84 3.97
C ILE A 78 0.61 -10.76 2.91
N LEU A 79 0.93 -11.92 2.32
CA LEU A 79 1.88 -11.99 1.22
C LEU A 79 1.30 -11.33 -0.03
N SER A 80 2.11 -10.54 -0.69
CA SER A 80 1.74 -9.89 -1.96
C SER A 80 2.94 -9.88 -2.90
N GLU A 81 2.77 -10.45 -4.08
CA GLU A 81 3.80 -10.42 -5.12
C GLU A 81 4.04 -9.02 -5.70
N ARG A 82 3.11 -8.11 -5.48
CA ARG A 82 3.22 -6.73 -5.95
C ARG A 82 4.18 -5.92 -5.09
N SER A 83 5.24 -5.40 -5.70
CA SER A 83 6.24 -4.56 -5.01
C SER A 83 5.68 -3.20 -4.60
N ASP A 84 4.73 -2.66 -5.34
CA ASP A 84 4.06 -1.39 -5.03
C ASP A 84 3.13 -1.48 -3.81
N LEU A 85 2.75 -2.71 -3.37
CA LEU A 85 2.01 -2.94 -2.13
C LEU A 85 2.92 -3.25 -0.93
N HIS A 86 4.21 -3.45 -1.15
CA HIS A 86 5.13 -3.77 -0.06
C HIS A 86 5.13 -2.67 1.01
N LEU A 87 4.88 -3.06 2.28
CA LEU A 87 4.70 -2.17 3.44
C LEU A 87 3.51 -1.21 3.33
N VAL A 88 2.51 -1.55 2.51
CA VAL A 88 1.23 -0.85 2.51
C VAL A 88 0.29 -1.54 3.48
N TRP A 89 -0.37 -0.76 4.37
CA TRP A 89 -1.27 -1.31 5.37
C TRP A 89 -2.66 -0.68 5.31
N PHE A 90 -3.66 -1.48 5.66
CA PHE A 90 -5.05 -1.07 5.75
C PHE A 90 -5.74 -1.82 6.89
N ASP A 91 -6.37 -1.09 7.80
CA ASP A 91 -7.00 -1.64 9.01
C ASP A 91 -6.02 -2.53 9.81
N ARG A 92 -6.25 -3.81 9.87
CA ARG A 92 -5.42 -4.81 10.56
C ARG A 92 -4.59 -5.67 9.59
N ILE A 93 -4.38 -5.21 8.39
CA ILE A 93 -3.64 -5.95 7.35
C ILE A 93 -2.44 -5.11 6.91
N ILE A 94 -1.29 -5.75 6.79
CA ILE A 94 -0.11 -5.19 6.12
C ILE A 94 0.34 -6.13 5.01
N TYR A 95 0.53 -5.57 3.82
CA TYR A 95 1.03 -6.33 2.67
C TYR A 95 2.56 -6.33 2.67
N VAL A 96 3.14 -7.50 2.53
CA VAL A 96 4.60 -7.67 2.45
C VAL A 96 4.92 -8.58 1.27
N LYS A 97 5.80 -8.11 0.38
CA LYS A 97 6.29 -8.93 -0.72
C LYS A 97 7.35 -9.89 -0.18
N PRO A 98 7.27 -11.20 -0.47
CA PRO A 98 8.31 -12.16 -0.11
C PRO A 98 9.68 -11.75 -0.66
N LEU A 99 10.75 -12.07 0.06
CA LEU A 99 12.12 -11.83 -0.36
C LEU A 99 12.61 -12.98 -1.24
N PRO A 100 12.77 -12.74 -2.56
CA PRO A 100 13.34 -13.76 -3.44
C PRO A 100 14.77 -14.09 -3.00
N ILE A 101 15.10 -15.38 -2.99
CA ILE A 101 16.41 -15.83 -2.52
C ILE A 101 17.55 -15.35 -3.41
N CYS A 102 17.31 -15.16 -4.71
CA CYS A 102 18.28 -14.65 -5.67
C CYS A 102 18.80 -13.25 -5.32
N LEU A 103 17.98 -12.40 -4.63
CA LEU A 103 18.42 -11.09 -4.18
C LEU A 103 19.44 -11.14 -3.03
N LEU A 104 19.67 -12.28 -2.48
CA LEU A 104 20.70 -12.54 -1.47
C LEU A 104 21.98 -13.13 -2.07
N ASP A 105 22.02 -13.39 -3.38
CA ASP A 105 23.21 -13.89 -4.07
C ASP A 105 23.99 -12.73 -4.71
N HIS A 106 25.30 -12.72 -4.40
CA HIS A 106 26.22 -11.71 -4.93
C HIS A 106 26.32 -11.77 -6.46
N ASN A 107 26.38 -12.98 -7.03
CA ASN A 107 26.52 -13.15 -8.48
C ASN A 107 25.28 -12.62 -9.21
N PHE A 108 24.10 -12.86 -8.67
CA PHE A 108 22.85 -12.34 -9.24
C PHE A 108 22.79 -10.82 -9.16
N ILE A 109 23.17 -10.23 -8.04
CA ILE A 109 23.21 -8.78 -7.88
C ILE A 109 24.19 -8.13 -8.86
N ASP A 110 25.40 -8.70 -9.01
CA ASP A 110 26.42 -8.14 -9.91
C ASP A 110 26.05 -8.27 -11.39
N ALA A 111 25.48 -9.42 -11.78
CA ALA A 111 25.17 -9.70 -13.17
C ALA A 111 23.86 -9.03 -13.66
N ILE A 112 22.84 -8.99 -12.82
CA ILE A 112 21.47 -8.60 -13.24
C ILE A 112 21.07 -7.23 -12.67
N VAL A 113 21.40 -6.95 -11.41
CA VAL A 113 20.90 -5.77 -10.70
C VAL A 113 21.78 -4.53 -10.92
N LEU A 114 23.10 -4.67 -10.79
CA LEU A 114 24.04 -3.55 -10.92
C LEU A 114 24.03 -2.84 -12.27
N PRO A 115 23.82 -3.52 -13.42
CA PRO A 115 23.80 -2.84 -14.71
C PRO A 115 22.62 -1.87 -14.90
N ASP A 116 21.50 -2.08 -14.16
CA ASP A 116 20.31 -1.23 -14.22
C ASP A 116 20.19 -0.39 -12.93
N ALA A 117 20.40 0.92 -13.05
CA ALA A 117 20.37 1.84 -11.91
C ALA A 117 18.98 1.94 -11.26
N ASP A 118 17.90 1.84 -12.02
CA ASP A 118 16.54 1.89 -11.51
C ASP A 118 16.21 0.61 -10.74
N LEU A 119 16.53 -0.55 -11.32
CA LEU A 119 16.37 -1.84 -10.64
C LEU A 119 17.20 -1.88 -9.37
N TYR A 120 18.46 -1.44 -9.44
CA TYR A 120 19.34 -1.35 -8.30
C TYR A 120 18.75 -0.51 -7.18
N SER A 121 18.25 0.69 -7.49
CA SER A 121 17.66 1.58 -6.48
C SER A 121 16.42 0.98 -5.81
N ASN A 122 15.59 0.28 -6.59
CA ASN A 122 14.40 -0.41 -6.10
C ASN A 122 14.76 -1.58 -5.18
N ILE A 123 15.68 -2.44 -5.60
CA ILE A 123 16.13 -3.61 -4.81
C ILE A 123 16.88 -3.17 -3.56
N PHE A 124 17.70 -2.13 -3.66
CA PHE A 124 18.40 -1.60 -2.49
C PHE A 124 17.41 -1.13 -1.41
N GLY A 125 16.38 -0.38 -1.79
CA GLY A 125 15.33 0.05 -0.87
C GLY A 125 14.50 -1.11 -0.32
N PHE A 126 14.24 -2.13 -1.15
CA PHE A 126 13.53 -3.33 -0.74
C PHE A 126 14.34 -4.14 0.29
N LEU A 127 15.63 -4.36 0.05
CA LEU A 127 16.52 -5.03 1.01
C LEU A 127 16.65 -4.23 2.31
N TYR A 128 16.76 -2.89 2.22
CA TYR A 128 16.76 -2.03 3.40
C TYR A 128 15.51 -2.27 4.25
N SER A 129 14.33 -2.33 3.63
CA SER A 129 13.08 -2.56 4.34
C SER A 129 13.07 -3.90 5.09
N TYR A 130 13.63 -4.95 4.50
CA TYR A 130 13.77 -6.26 5.13
C TYR A 130 14.73 -6.25 6.32
N THR A 131 15.82 -5.48 6.25
CA THR A 131 16.72 -5.32 7.42
C THR A 131 16.04 -4.64 8.59
N MET A 132 14.99 -3.84 8.33
CA MET A 132 14.16 -3.20 9.37
C MET A 132 13.02 -4.09 9.84
N LEU A 133 12.45 -4.94 8.97
CA LEU A 133 11.40 -5.90 9.32
C LEU A 133 11.91 -7.04 10.22
N ILE A 134 13.13 -7.53 9.96
CA ILE A 134 13.74 -8.67 10.67
C ILE A 134 14.91 -8.16 11.50
N GLN A 135 14.64 -7.78 12.74
CA GLN A 135 15.62 -7.20 13.66
C GLN A 135 16.13 -8.20 14.71
N HIS A 136 15.31 -9.18 15.05
CA HIS A 136 15.56 -10.16 16.10
C HIS A 136 15.35 -11.59 15.61
N THR A 137 15.85 -12.56 16.36
CA THR A 137 15.64 -13.99 16.06
C THR A 137 14.15 -14.34 15.97
N SER A 138 13.33 -13.73 16.82
CA SER A 138 11.87 -13.90 16.79
C SER A 138 11.26 -13.42 15.47
N ASP A 139 11.75 -12.31 14.91
CA ASP A 139 11.28 -11.81 13.62
C ASP A 139 11.64 -12.77 12.49
N LEU A 140 12.85 -13.35 12.53
CA LEU A 140 13.25 -14.34 11.53
C LEU A 140 12.38 -15.59 11.60
N SER A 141 12.08 -16.09 12.81
CA SER A 141 11.16 -17.21 12.99
C SER A 141 9.78 -16.92 12.43
N LEU A 142 9.26 -15.72 12.68
CA LEU A 142 8.00 -15.25 12.10
C LEU A 142 8.07 -15.12 10.57
N ALA A 143 9.18 -14.60 10.04
CA ALA A 143 9.38 -14.48 8.61
C ALA A 143 9.39 -15.86 7.91
N HIS A 144 9.98 -16.89 8.54
CA HIS A 144 9.95 -18.27 8.06
C HIS A 144 8.53 -18.87 8.11
N GLU A 145 7.81 -18.65 9.21
CA GLU A 145 6.43 -19.11 9.38
C GLU A 145 5.51 -18.52 8.31
N LEU A 146 5.68 -17.23 8.04
CA LEU A 146 4.88 -16.48 7.07
C LEU A 146 5.33 -16.68 5.61
N GLY A 147 6.45 -17.39 5.35
CA GLY A 147 6.98 -17.54 3.99
C GLY A 147 7.57 -16.26 3.38
N LEU A 148 7.94 -15.29 4.21
CA LEU A 148 8.56 -14.02 3.78
C LEU A 148 10.02 -14.18 3.37
N ILE A 149 10.69 -15.14 3.94
CA ILE A 149 12.10 -15.44 3.70
C ILE A 149 12.30 -16.96 3.65
N HIS A 150 13.26 -17.41 2.86
CA HIS A 150 13.50 -18.83 2.69
C HIS A 150 14.01 -19.49 4.00
N LYS A 151 13.45 -20.67 4.37
CA LYS A 151 13.69 -21.35 5.66
C LYS A 151 15.17 -21.74 5.92
N LYS A 152 15.98 -21.87 4.88
CA LYS A 152 17.42 -22.20 5.03
C LYS A 152 18.28 -21.00 5.48
N ILE A 153 17.73 -19.79 5.54
CA ILE A 153 18.46 -18.62 6.00
C ILE A 153 18.52 -18.63 7.53
N GLU A 154 19.71 -18.87 8.06
CA GLU A 154 19.96 -18.89 9.50
C GLU A 154 20.10 -17.49 10.08
N TRP A 155 19.77 -17.34 11.37
CA TRP A 155 19.91 -16.07 12.09
C TRP A 155 21.34 -15.51 12.05
N LYS A 156 22.37 -16.36 12.14
CA LYS A 156 23.77 -15.93 12.11
C LYS A 156 24.08 -15.18 10.81
N SER A 157 23.75 -15.79 9.69
CA SER A 157 23.97 -15.21 8.35
C SER A 157 23.13 -13.95 8.13
N TRP A 158 21.85 -13.97 8.56
CA TRP A 158 20.98 -12.80 8.48
C TRP A 158 21.50 -11.62 9.31
N LYS A 159 21.95 -11.88 10.55
CA LYS A 159 22.51 -10.85 11.42
C LYS A 159 23.78 -10.22 10.83
N GLU A 160 24.65 -11.03 10.25
CA GLU A 160 25.87 -10.56 9.57
C GLU A 160 25.50 -9.67 8.38
N PHE A 161 24.59 -10.10 7.54
CA PHE A 161 24.03 -9.32 6.44
C PHE A 161 23.50 -7.97 6.93
N ARG A 162 22.57 -7.99 7.85
CA ARG A 162 21.96 -6.79 8.40
C ARG A 162 22.98 -5.82 8.96
N THR A 163 23.93 -6.32 9.75
CA THR A 163 24.98 -5.50 10.37
C THR A 163 25.87 -4.85 9.32
N THR A 164 26.33 -5.62 8.33
CA THR A 164 27.18 -5.10 7.25
C THR A 164 26.43 -4.10 6.39
N PHE A 165 25.18 -4.36 6.06
CA PHE A 165 24.32 -3.50 5.28
C PHE A 165 24.12 -2.12 5.97
N HIS A 166 23.79 -2.12 7.27
CA HIS A 166 23.65 -0.89 8.04
C HIS A 166 24.96 -0.14 8.21
N ASN A 167 26.09 -0.84 8.47
CA ASN A 167 27.39 -0.22 8.60
C ASN A 167 27.83 0.46 7.29
N ASN A 168 27.52 -0.11 6.14
CA ASN A 168 27.82 0.50 4.83
C ASN A 168 27.02 1.79 4.60
N ILE A 169 25.77 1.82 5.04
CA ILE A 169 24.93 3.03 4.99
C ILE A 169 25.46 4.09 5.98
N LEU A 170 25.72 3.70 7.23
CA LEU A 170 26.19 4.63 8.27
C LEU A 170 27.57 5.20 7.96
N SER A 171 28.48 4.40 7.40
CA SER A 171 29.81 4.87 6.98
C SER A 171 29.81 5.67 5.68
N ASN A 172 28.64 5.91 5.10
CA ASN A 172 28.45 6.61 3.83
C ASN A 172 29.17 5.94 2.64
N ARG A 173 29.54 4.66 2.77
CA ARG A 173 30.09 3.87 1.68
C ARG A 173 29.05 3.65 0.58
N VAL A 174 27.79 3.50 0.99
CA VAL A 174 26.63 3.44 0.11
C VAL A 174 25.66 4.54 0.53
N PRO A 175 25.60 5.66 -0.19
CA PRO A 175 24.74 6.76 0.18
C PRO A 175 23.26 6.38 0.02
N ARG A 176 22.43 6.78 0.98
CA ARG A 176 20.97 6.55 0.94
C ARG A 176 20.30 7.16 -0.30
N THR A 177 20.94 8.12 -0.95
CA THR A 177 20.45 8.73 -2.19
C THR A 177 20.37 7.75 -3.36
N LEU A 178 21.08 6.61 -3.29
CA LEU A 178 20.97 5.53 -4.26
C LEU A 178 19.69 4.68 -4.07
N MET A 179 19.06 4.78 -2.90
CA MET A 179 17.82 4.08 -2.61
C MET A 179 16.64 4.77 -3.30
N ASN A 180 15.71 4.01 -3.84
CA ASN A 180 14.51 4.57 -4.45
C ASN A 180 13.74 5.44 -3.44
N LYS A 181 13.29 6.61 -3.88
CA LYS A 181 12.59 7.62 -3.08
C LYS A 181 11.38 7.07 -2.32
N ARG A 182 10.70 6.03 -2.86
CA ARG A 182 9.62 5.36 -2.17
C ARG A 182 10.01 4.92 -0.76
N PHE A 183 11.22 4.39 -0.60
CA PHE A 183 11.71 3.82 0.67
C PHE A 183 12.24 4.86 1.66
N GLU A 184 12.17 6.15 1.34
CA GLU A 184 12.30 7.21 2.35
C GLU A 184 11.15 7.16 3.37
N TYR A 185 9.98 6.70 2.91
CA TYR A 185 8.82 6.45 3.76
C TYR A 185 8.72 4.96 4.05
N GLY A 186 8.48 4.61 5.30
CA GLY A 186 8.33 3.22 5.72
C GLY A 186 6.96 2.67 5.33
N GLU A 187 6.14 2.38 6.34
CA GLU A 187 4.79 1.86 6.16
C GLU A 187 3.85 2.95 5.63
N LEU A 188 3.09 2.63 4.58
CA LEU A 188 2.12 3.54 3.96
C LEU A 188 0.68 3.10 4.25
N ARG A 189 -0.16 4.04 4.64
CA ARG A 189 -1.59 3.77 4.87
C ARG A 189 -2.37 3.80 3.56
N LEU A 190 -2.98 2.67 3.18
CA LEU A 190 -3.70 2.50 1.91
C LEU A 190 -4.84 3.51 1.72
N THR A 191 -5.62 3.79 2.78
CA THR A 191 -6.69 4.80 2.70
C THR A 191 -6.17 6.15 2.23
N ARG A 192 -5.03 6.59 2.77
CA ARG A 192 -4.41 7.87 2.39
C ARG A 192 -3.82 7.82 0.98
N LEU A 193 -3.23 6.69 0.58
CA LEU A 193 -2.78 6.48 -0.80
C LEU A 193 -3.94 6.58 -1.79
N ASN A 194 -5.08 5.98 -1.47
CA ASN A 194 -6.29 6.07 -2.31
C ASN A 194 -6.78 7.51 -2.45
N TYR A 195 -6.74 8.31 -1.35
CA TYR A 195 -7.06 9.74 -1.42
C TYR A 195 -6.08 10.52 -2.31
N ILE A 196 -4.77 10.32 -2.12
CA ILE A 196 -3.74 10.98 -2.94
C ILE A 196 -3.95 10.67 -4.41
N TYR A 197 -4.19 9.39 -4.75
CA TYR A 197 -4.41 8.95 -6.13
C TYR A 197 -5.63 9.60 -6.77
N ARG A 198 -6.72 9.69 -6.01
CA ARG A 198 -7.97 10.33 -6.44
C ARG A 198 -7.79 11.84 -6.67
N PHE A 199 -7.12 12.55 -5.76
CA PHE A 199 -6.88 13.99 -5.89
C PHE A 199 -5.84 14.35 -6.93
N SER A 200 -4.90 13.44 -7.23
CA SER A 200 -3.90 13.61 -8.31
C SER A 200 -4.44 13.31 -9.70
N PHE A 201 -5.75 13.03 -9.85
CA PHE A 201 -6.41 12.66 -11.12
C PHE A 201 -5.75 11.48 -11.86
N ARG A 202 -5.02 10.61 -11.16
CA ARG A 202 -4.30 9.45 -11.72
C ARG A 202 -5.15 8.18 -11.74
N GLY A 203 -6.33 8.20 -11.13
CA GLY A 203 -7.25 7.09 -11.05
C GLY A 203 -8.18 7.18 -9.84
N LEU A 204 -9.22 6.35 -9.81
CA LEU A 204 -10.19 6.35 -8.71
C LEU A 204 -9.60 5.81 -7.41
N LYS A 205 -8.68 4.83 -7.49
CA LYS A 205 -8.04 4.20 -6.33
C LYS A 205 -6.66 3.67 -6.69
N TYR A 206 -5.74 3.68 -5.73
CA TYR A 206 -4.44 3.04 -5.84
C TYR A 206 -4.54 1.51 -5.85
N PHE A 207 -5.26 0.98 -4.86
CA PHE A 207 -5.56 -0.44 -4.72
C PHE A 207 -6.90 -0.63 -4.02
N THR A 208 -7.68 -1.63 -4.44
CA THR A 208 -8.99 -1.94 -3.87
C THR A 208 -8.95 -3.29 -3.18
N THR A 209 -9.19 -3.32 -1.88
CA THR A 209 -9.43 -4.54 -1.11
C THR A 209 -10.93 -4.84 -1.10
N HIS A 210 -11.31 -6.10 -1.24
CA HIS A 210 -12.75 -6.50 -1.23
C HIS A 210 -13.48 -6.15 0.08
N ARG A 211 -12.74 -5.96 1.18
CA ARG A 211 -13.28 -5.53 2.48
C ARG A 211 -13.62 -4.04 2.57
N GLU A 212 -13.13 -3.20 1.67
CA GLU A 212 -13.30 -1.75 1.79
C GLU A 212 -14.76 -1.31 1.69
N TYR A 213 -15.58 -1.94 0.84
CA TYR A 213 -16.96 -1.49 0.61
C TYR A 213 -17.84 -1.60 1.85
N THR A 214 -17.72 -2.69 2.60
CA THR A 214 -18.54 -2.90 3.81
C THR A 214 -18.07 -2.01 4.96
N THR A 215 -16.78 -1.82 5.16
CA THR A 215 -16.24 -1.00 6.24
C THR A 215 -16.53 0.49 5.99
N TYR A 216 -16.34 0.98 4.76
CA TYR A 216 -16.70 2.36 4.41
C TYR A 216 -18.20 2.63 4.56
N LEU A 217 -19.05 1.72 4.08
CA LEU A 217 -20.49 1.85 4.27
C LEU A 217 -20.87 1.89 5.75
N GLN A 218 -20.26 1.07 6.59
CA GLN A 218 -20.55 1.06 8.04
C GLN A 218 -20.11 2.36 8.75
N GLU A 219 -18.95 2.89 8.47
CA GLU A 219 -18.47 4.14 9.09
C GLU A 219 -19.35 5.35 8.67
N TYR A 220 -19.64 5.49 7.37
CA TYR A 220 -20.44 6.62 6.88
C TYR A 220 -21.93 6.48 7.20
N THR A 221 -22.47 5.26 7.22
CA THR A 221 -23.87 5.05 7.63
C THR A 221 -24.08 5.32 9.10
N ALA A 222 -23.15 4.94 9.98
CA ALA A 222 -23.24 5.24 11.41
C ALA A 222 -23.23 6.75 11.67
N ALA A 223 -22.33 7.51 11.05
CA ALA A 223 -22.30 8.96 11.16
C ALA A 223 -23.57 9.62 10.56
N GLY A 224 -24.04 9.11 9.41
CA GLY A 224 -25.26 9.59 8.78
C GLY A 224 -26.51 9.34 9.63
N ILE A 225 -26.64 8.16 10.22
CA ILE A 225 -27.75 7.84 11.13
C ILE A 225 -27.74 8.71 12.37
N THR A 226 -26.55 8.97 12.96
CA THR A 226 -26.40 9.84 14.14
C THR A 226 -26.83 11.28 13.81
N LEU A 227 -26.37 11.81 12.67
CA LEU A 227 -26.75 13.16 12.21
C LEU A 227 -28.27 13.24 11.94
N PHE A 228 -28.83 12.24 11.26
CA PHE A 228 -30.26 12.15 10.99
C PHE A 228 -31.10 12.11 12.28
N ALA A 229 -30.68 11.30 13.26
CA ALA A 229 -31.35 11.22 14.55
C ALA A 229 -31.31 12.58 15.29
N PHE A 230 -30.18 13.27 15.27
CA PHE A 230 -30.06 14.61 15.89
C PHE A 230 -30.99 15.65 15.24
N VAL A 231 -31.00 15.70 13.90
CA VAL A 231 -31.88 16.60 13.14
C VAL A 231 -33.37 16.28 13.42
N THR A 232 -33.73 14.98 13.48
CA THR A 232 -35.09 14.55 13.76
C THR A 232 -35.53 14.97 15.17
N VAL A 233 -34.69 14.81 16.18
CA VAL A 233 -34.97 15.26 17.56
C VAL A 233 -35.15 16.76 17.60
N ALA A 234 -34.30 17.54 16.94
CA ALA A 234 -34.43 19.00 16.88
C ALA A 234 -35.75 19.46 16.21
N LEU A 235 -36.11 18.87 15.08
CA LEU A 235 -37.38 19.16 14.40
C LEU A 235 -38.59 18.79 15.24
N THR A 236 -38.55 17.62 15.91
CA THR A 236 -39.64 17.18 16.79
C THR A 236 -39.78 18.10 18.00
N ALA A 237 -38.70 18.55 18.60
CA ALA A 237 -38.72 19.50 19.71
C ALA A 237 -39.33 20.86 19.27
N MET A 238 -38.94 21.35 18.09
CA MET A 238 -39.55 22.58 17.53
C MET A 238 -41.05 22.42 17.24
N GLN A 239 -41.45 21.27 16.74
CA GLN A 239 -42.86 20.96 16.46
C GLN A 239 -43.69 20.96 17.75
N VAL A 240 -43.20 20.43 18.84
CA VAL A 240 -43.83 20.43 20.17
C VAL A 240 -43.95 21.89 20.68
N VAL A 241 -42.90 22.70 20.56
CA VAL A 241 -42.89 24.07 21.01
C VAL A 241 -43.90 24.91 20.23
N VAL A 242 -43.96 24.79 18.91
CA VAL A 242 -44.91 25.51 18.05
C VAL A 242 -46.37 25.10 18.31
N GLY A 243 -46.60 23.90 18.86
CA GLY A 243 -47.94 23.39 19.23
C GLY A 243 -48.48 23.97 20.56
N LEU A 244 -47.67 24.72 21.34
CA LEU A 244 -48.12 25.34 22.59
C LEU A 244 -48.88 26.66 22.33
N ASN A 245 -49.93 26.96 23.11
CA ASN A 245 -50.82 28.12 22.92
C ASN A 245 -50.22 29.48 23.17
N GLU A 246 -49.04 29.58 23.82
CA GLU A 246 -48.36 30.84 24.16
C GLU A 246 -46.91 30.83 23.64
N VAL A 247 -46.73 30.81 22.33
CA VAL A 247 -45.38 30.82 21.72
C VAL A 247 -45.03 32.19 21.22
N SER A 248 -43.84 32.69 21.50
CA SER A 248 -43.35 33.95 20.95
C SER A 248 -43.24 33.86 19.41
N GLN A 249 -43.65 34.93 18.73
CA GLN A 249 -43.62 34.99 17.28
C GLN A 249 -42.23 34.75 16.69
N ALA A 250 -41.18 35.16 17.40
CA ALA A 250 -39.79 34.91 17.06
C ALA A 250 -39.43 33.40 17.01
N LEU A 251 -39.99 32.57 17.91
CA LEU A 251 -39.78 31.12 17.89
C LEU A 251 -40.50 30.47 16.72
N ILE A 252 -41.68 30.94 16.35
CA ILE A 252 -42.41 30.40 15.18
C ILE A 252 -41.64 30.72 13.89
N GLU A 253 -41.17 31.94 13.71
CA GLU A 253 -40.34 32.33 12.55
C GLU A 253 -39.04 31.55 12.50
N THR A 254 -38.34 31.40 13.61
CA THR A 254 -37.09 30.61 13.67
C THR A 254 -37.31 29.13 13.30
N SER A 255 -38.38 28.52 13.81
CA SER A 255 -38.72 27.12 13.48
C SER A 255 -39.10 26.97 12.00
N TYR A 256 -39.80 27.93 11.43
CA TYR A 256 -40.16 27.94 10.02
C TYR A 256 -38.93 28.00 9.11
N TRP A 257 -38.04 28.97 9.34
CA TRP A 257 -36.81 29.12 8.55
C TRP A 257 -35.87 27.95 8.74
N PHE A 258 -35.72 27.43 9.96
CA PHE A 258 -34.92 26.25 10.22
C PHE A 258 -35.41 25.01 9.47
N SER A 259 -36.74 24.78 9.47
CA SER A 259 -37.35 23.66 8.76
C SER A 259 -37.16 23.77 7.25
N ILE A 260 -37.30 24.96 6.67
CA ILE A 260 -37.04 25.22 5.24
C ILE A 260 -35.58 24.90 4.90
N VAL A 261 -34.63 25.41 5.69
CA VAL A 261 -33.18 25.16 5.47
C VAL A 261 -32.88 23.65 5.52
N VAL A 262 -33.42 22.95 6.53
CA VAL A 262 -33.21 21.50 6.65
C VAL A 262 -33.78 20.76 5.43
N LEU A 263 -34.97 21.11 4.96
CA LEU A 263 -35.58 20.52 3.76
C LEU A 263 -34.70 20.74 2.51
N PHE A 264 -34.20 21.98 2.32
CA PHE A 264 -33.29 22.26 1.21
C PHE A 264 -32.00 21.46 1.30
N VAL A 265 -31.39 21.38 2.47
CA VAL A 265 -30.15 20.57 2.68
C VAL A 265 -30.39 19.09 2.36
N VAL A 266 -31.49 18.53 2.85
CA VAL A 266 -31.86 17.11 2.58
C VAL A 266 -32.13 16.89 1.09
N ALA A 267 -32.84 17.81 0.42
CA ALA A 267 -33.08 17.71 -1.01
C ALA A 267 -31.80 17.78 -1.84
N ILE A 268 -30.91 18.74 -1.55
CA ILE A 268 -29.60 18.86 -2.22
C ILE A 268 -28.77 17.60 -1.99
N PHE A 269 -28.71 17.10 -0.76
CA PHE A 269 -27.96 15.88 -0.43
C PHE A 269 -28.51 14.67 -1.19
N SER A 270 -29.84 14.51 -1.23
CA SER A 270 -30.50 13.43 -1.96
C SER A 270 -30.20 13.46 -3.46
N VAL A 271 -30.25 14.64 -4.07
CA VAL A 271 -29.88 14.85 -5.48
C VAL A 271 -28.39 14.52 -5.70
N ALA A 272 -27.50 15.00 -4.83
CA ALA A 272 -26.07 14.74 -4.95
C ALA A 272 -25.75 13.23 -4.87
N VAL A 273 -26.35 12.53 -3.92
CA VAL A 273 -26.19 11.07 -3.78
C VAL A 273 -26.72 10.34 -5.04
N SER A 274 -27.91 10.73 -5.54
CA SER A 274 -28.47 10.15 -6.75
C SER A 274 -27.58 10.36 -7.98
N LEU A 275 -27.01 11.55 -8.14
CA LEU A 275 -26.06 11.85 -9.21
C LEU A 275 -24.78 11.00 -9.12
N ILE A 276 -24.23 10.82 -7.92
CA ILE A 276 -23.08 9.94 -7.70
C ILE A 276 -23.40 8.50 -8.13
N PHE A 277 -24.57 7.97 -7.76
CA PHE A 277 -24.98 6.63 -8.18
C PHE A 277 -25.13 6.52 -9.70
N ILE A 278 -25.74 7.51 -10.34
CA ILE A 278 -25.89 7.55 -11.81
C ILE A 278 -24.51 7.58 -12.49
N ILE A 279 -23.59 8.42 -12.03
CA ILE A 279 -22.23 8.50 -12.58
C ILE A 279 -21.49 7.17 -12.42
N LEU A 280 -21.56 6.56 -11.23
CA LEU A 280 -20.92 5.25 -10.98
C LEU A 280 -21.53 4.16 -11.85
N PHE A 281 -22.84 4.16 -12.03
CA PHE A 281 -23.53 3.22 -12.92
C PHE A 281 -23.10 3.39 -14.37
N LEU A 282 -23.04 4.62 -14.87
CA LEU A 282 -22.61 4.92 -16.25
C LEU A 282 -21.15 4.52 -16.48
N VAL A 283 -20.25 4.83 -15.53
CA VAL A 283 -18.85 4.42 -15.62
C VAL A 283 -18.71 2.89 -15.65
N ASN A 284 -19.41 2.19 -14.77
CA ASN A 284 -19.37 0.73 -14.77
C ASN A 284 -19.99 0.12 -16.03
N ALA A 285 -21.08 0.68 -16.55
CA ALA A 285 -21.70 0.25 -17.80
C ALA A 285 -20.76 0.46 -19.00
N THR A 286 -20.10 1.60 -19.09
CA THR A 286 -19.13 1.86 -20.18
C THR A 286 -17.92 0.95 -20.12
N LEU A 287 -17.40 0.65 -18.93
CA LEU A 287 -16.32 -0.32 -18.75
C LEU A 287 -16.74 -1.74 -19.11
N ALA A 288 -17.95 -2.17 -18.72
CA ALA A 288 -18.49 -3.46 -19.08
C ALA A 288 -18.67 -3.62 -20.59
N ILE A 289 -19.21 -2.60 -21.25
CA ILE A 289 -19.36 -2.56 -22.72
C ILE A 289 -18.00 -2.63 -23.42
N LYS A 290 -17.02 -1.84 -22.96
CA LYS A 290 -15.66 -1.86 -23.52
C LYS A 290 -15.01 -3.24 -23.38
N ASN A 291 -15.17 -3.91 -22.25
CA ASN A 291 -14.65 -5.26 -22.03
C ASN A 291 -15.33 -6.29 -22.92
N LEU A 292 -16.64 -6.18 -23.15
CA LEU A 292 -17.39 -7.05 -24.08
C LEU A 292 -16.89 -6.89 -25.53
N PHE A 293 -16.67 -5.65 -25.98
CA PHE A 293 -16.11 -5.39 -27.32
C PHE A 293 -14.67 -5.88 -27.46
N SER A 294 -13.83 -5.70 -26.44
CA SER A 294 -12.44 -6.20 -26.45
C SER A 294 -12.38 -7.73 -26.54
N TYR A 295 -13.30 -8.44 -25.86
CA TYR A 295 -13.37 -9.90 -25.91
C TYR A 295 -13.86 -10.42 -27.29
N SER A 296 -14.71 -9.65 -27.97
CA SER A 296 -15.24 -10.04 -29.29
C SER A 296 -14.20 -9.89 -30.41
N TRP A 297 -13.22 -9.00 -30.28
CA TRP A 297 -12.18 -8.77 -31.30
C TRP A 297 -10.90 -9.60 -31.06
N GLY A 298 -10.72 -10.22 -29.91
CA GLY A 298 -9.59 -11.11 -29.61
C GLY A 298 -9.78 -12.57 -30.06
N ASN A 299 -10.94 -12.92 -30.59
CA ASN A 299 -11.28 -14.28 -31.06
C ASN A 299 -11.51 -14.35 -32.61
N ILE A 300 -11.05 -13.36 -33.37
CA ILE A 300 -10.91 -13.41 -34.83
C ILE A 300 -9.42 -13.30 -35.14
#